data_02c9c241928b7940f9247628cbef28cc
#
_entry.id   02c9c241928b7940f9247628cbef28cc
#
_cell.length_a   1.000
_cell.length_b   1.000
_cell.length_c   1.000
_cell.angle_alpha   90.00
_cell.angle_beta   90.00
_cell.angle_gamma   90.00
#
_symmetry.space_group_name_H-M   'P 1'
#
loop_
_entity.id
_entity.type
_entity.pdbx_description
1 polymer ?
#
loop_
_entity_poly.entity_id
_entity_poly.type
_entity_poly.pdbx_seq_one_letter_code
_entity_poly.pdbx_strand_id
1 'polypeptide(L)'
;WWLADHSDLSVCIVERGNMVKKRGCPLGKAKKCMKCDPCHILSGMGGGGLFSDGKLNFIHKLGKTDLTQFMPRSEAESLIEETEAIFDRFGMTAPVFPSDMENAKSIRKEAKKHGIDLLLIRQKHLGSDCLPNHIDGMCEALRERGVSIRTGEDVRHVIVEDGEVR
;
A
#
# COMPACT_ATOMS: atom_id res chain seq x y z
N TRP A 1 -7.29 2.01 9.26
CA TRP A 1 -8.53 1.22 9.11
C TRP A 1 -8.86 0.47 10.40
N TRP A 2 -7.96 -0.39 10.83
CA TRP A 2 -8.18 -1.28 11.99
C TRP A 2 -8.59 -0.51 13.25
N LEU A 3 -7.89 0.57 13.59
CA LEU A 3 -8.24 1.43 14.73
C LEU A 3 -9.64 2.03 14.62
N ALA A 4 -10.03 2.46 13.43
CA ALA A 4 -11.35 3.05 13.21
C ALA A 4 -12.51 2.03 13.27
N ASP A 5 -12.22 0.75 13.04
CA ASP A 5 -13.22 -0.32 13.10
C ASP A 5 -13.29 -1.00 14.48
N HIS A 6 -12.22 -0.96 15.29
CA HIS A 6 -12.08 -1.79 16.50
C HIS A 6 -11.75 -1.00 17.78
N SER A 7 -11.83 0.33 17.74
CA SER A 7 -11.60 1.16 18.93
C SER A 7 -12.45 2.42 18.93
N ASP A 8 -12.64 3.00 20.11
CA ASP A 8 -13.30 4.31 20.29
C ASP A 8 -12.29 5.49 20.21
N LEU A 9 -11.10 5.24 19.67
CA LEU A 9 -10.07 6.26 19.55
C LEU A 9 -10.41 7.29 18.46
N SER A 10 -10.15 8.55 18.74
CA SER A 10 -10.15 9.58 17.72
C SER A 10 -8.92 9.43 16.85
N VAL A 11 -9.10 9.04 15.58
CA VAL A 11 -8.02 8.77 14.65
C VAL A 11 -7.80 9.95 13.71
N CYS A 12 -6.55 10.38 13.57
CA CYS A 12 -6.14 11.39 12.61
C CYS A 12 -5.01 10.85 11.72
N ILE A 13 -5.17 10.99 10.41
CA ILE A 13 -4.13 10.74 9.42
C ILE A 13 -3.54 12.07 9.00
N VAL A 14 -2.23 12.23 9.14
CA VAL A 14 -1.50 13.41 8.66
C VAL A 14 -0.62 12.98 7.48
N GLU A 15 -0.79 13.62 6.35
CA GLU A 15 -0.07 13.29 5.10
C GLU A 15 0.56 14.55 4.52
N ARG A 16 1.85 14.46 4.20
CA ARG A 16 2.63 15.57 3.66
C ARG A 16 2.17 16.00 2.26
N GLY A 17 1.78 15.07 1.42
CA GLY A 17 1.29 15.35 0.08
C GLY A 17 -0.21 15.61 0.03
N ASN A 18 -0.78 15.54 -1.16
CA ASN A 18 -2.18 15.90 -1.41
C ASN A 18 -3.13 14.68 -1.37
N MET A 19 -4.44 14.98 -1.29
CA MET A 19 -5.50 14.02 -1.60
C MET A 19 -5.37 13.48 -3.02
N VAL A 20 -5.85 12.27 -3.27
CA VAL A 20 -5.76 11.53 -4.55
C VAL A 20 -6.05 12.43 -5.76
N LYS A 21 -7.21 13.11 -5.76
CA LYS A 21 -7.66 13.97 -6.89
C LYS A 21 -6.76 15.18 -7.16
N LYS A 22 -5.94 15.57 -6.20
CA LYS A 22 -5.00 16.71 -6.33
C LYS A 22 -3.57 16.27 -6.63
N ARG A 23 -3.33 14.95 -6.76
CA ARG A 23 -2.01 14.41 -7.10
C ARG A 23 -1.85 14.38 -8.61
N GLY A 24 -0.75 14.91 -9.09
CA GLY A 24 -0.42 14.86 -10.50
C GLY A 24 0.99 15.37 -10.74
N CYS A 25 1.78 14.62 -11.53
CA CYS A 25 3.12 15.04 -11.87
C CYS A 25 3.10 16.06 -13.02
N PRO A 26 3.72 17.24 -12.86
CA PRO A 26 3.81 18.22 -13.94
C PRO A 26 4.74 17.79 -15.08
N LEU A 27 5.47 16.67 -14.95
CA LEU A 27 6.44 16.19 -15.93
C LEU A 27 5.87 16.08 -17.35
N GLY A 28 4.61 15.60 -17.48
CA GLY A 28 3.96 15.46 -18.80
C GLY A 28 3.81 16.79 -19.53
N LYS A 29 3.67 17.92 -18.81
CA LYS A 29 3.59 19.28 -19.38
C LYS A 29 4.95 19.96 -19.47
N ALA A 30 5.79 19.79 -18.46
CA ALA A 30 7.07 20.49 -18.31
C ALA A 30 8.24 19.86 -19.06
N LYS A 31 8.07 18.65 -19.65
CA LYS A 31 9.09 17.86 -20.37
C LYS A 31 10.32 17.45 -19.52
N LYS A 32 10.44 17.95 -18.28
CA LYS A 32 11.49 17.61 -17.32
C LYS A 32 10.96 17.62 -15.89
N CYS A 33 11.60 16.84 -15.03
CA CYS A 33 11.25 16.81 -13.61
C CYS A 33 11.44 18.19 -12.97
N MET A 34 10.39 18.70 -12.33
CA MET A 34 10.37 20.01 -11.66
C MET A 34 10.94 19.95 -10.24
N LYS A 35 11.32 18.75 -9.75
CA LYS A 35 11.83 18.52 -8.38
C LYS A 35 10.88 19.07 -7.30
N CYS A 36 9.57 18.80 -7.46
CA CYS A 36 8.55 19.25 -6.51
C CYS A 36 8.85 18.74 -5.11
N ASP A 37 8.60 19.57 -4.11
CA ASP A 37 8.68 19.22 -2.69
C ASP A 37 7.37 19.57 -1.99
N PRO A 38 6.59 18.55 -1.52
CA PRO A 38 6.81 17.11 -1.73
C PRO A 38 6.62 16.64 -3.19
N CYS A 39 7.27 15.56 -3.55
CA CYS A 39 7.09 14.93 -4.85
C CYS A 39 5.67 14.36 -4.99
N HIS A 40 4.89 14.83 -5.96
CA HIS A 40 3.50 14.45 -6.14
C HIS A 40 3.29 12.97 -6.53
N ILE A 41 4.34 12.29 -7.03
CA ILE A 41 4.29 10.84 -7.32
C ILE A 41 4.51 10.02 -6.05
N LEU A 42 5.41 10.47 -5.16
CA LEU A 42 5.80 9.70 -3.98
C LEU A 42 4.96 10.02 -2.75
N SER A 43 4.55 11.29 -2.58
CA SER A 43 3.81 11.77 -1.41
C SER A 43 2.36 12.05 -1.74
N GLY A 44 1.48 11.84 -0.78
CA GLY A 44 0.04 12.00 -0.87
C GLY A 44 -0.71 10.68 -0.61
N MET A 45 -2.02 10.79 -0.45
CA MET A 45 -2.87 9.63 -0.19
C MET A 45 -2.69 8.55 -1.27
N GLY A 46 -2.46 7.31 -0.83
CA GLY A 46 -2.10 6.17 -1.68
C GLY A 46 -0.60 6.01 -1.94
N GLY A 47 0.25 6.91 -1.43
CA GLY A 47 1.71 6.80 -1.52
C GLY A 47 2.24 6.70 -2.96
N GLY A 48 3.46 6.19 -3.11
CA GLY A 48 4.08 5.93 -4.42
C GLY A 48 3.38 4.83 -5.22
N GLY A 49 2.66 3.93 -4.54
CA GLY A 49 1.88 2.85 -5.16
C GLY A 49 0.75 3.33 -6.06
N LEU A 50 0.20 4.53 -5.81
CA LEU A 50 -0.93 5.07 -6.59
C LEU A 50 -0.65 5.18 -8.10
N PHE A 51 0.60 5.42 -8.46
CA PHE A 51 1.04 5.57 -9.85
C PHE A 51 1.86 4.38 -10.35
N SER A 52 1.78 3.25 -9.65
CA SER A 52 2.41 1.99 -10.06
C SER A 52 1.55 1.26 -11.10
N ASP A 53 2.00 0.07 -11.50
CA ASP A 53 1.26 -0.81 -12.40
C ASP A 53 0.07 -1.52 -11.74
N GLY A 54 -0.23 -1.22 -10.48
CA GLY A 54 -1.38 -1.78 -9.77
C GLY A 54 -1.23 -3.23 -9.31
N LYS A 55 0.01 -3.69 -9.12
CA LYS A 55 0.27 -5.01 -8.55
C LYS A 55 0.21 -4.96 -7.03
N LEU A 56 -0.66 -5.76 -6.45
CA LEU A 56 -0.72 -6.03 -5.03
C LEU A 56 -0.01 -7.37 -4.76
N ASN A 57 1.07 -7.33 -3.99
CA ASN A 57 1.89 -8.50 -3.68
C ASN A 57 1.59 -8.97 -2.25
N PHE A 58 1.06 -10.17 -2.10
CA PHE A 58 0.66 -10.77 -0.83
C PHE A 58 1.72 -11.76 -0.35
N ILE A 59 2.81 -11.22 0.18
CA ILE A 59 3.94 -12.00 0.69
C ILE A 59 4.62 -11.24 1.84
N HIS A 60 5.05 -11.98 2.85
CA HIS A 60 5.71 -11.41 4.03
C HIS A 60 7.15 -10.92 3.76
N LYS A 61 7.76 -11.37 2.65
CA LYS A 61 9.13 -10.99 2.28
C LYS A 61 9.26 -10.74 0.79
N LEU A 62 9.66 -9.52 0.44
CA LEU A 62 9.92 -9.13 -0.94
C LEU A 62 11.10 -8.13 -1.00
N GLY A 63 12.15 -8.50 -1.70
CA GLY A 63 13.37 -7.71 -1.77
C GLY A 63 14.02 -7.55 -0.38
N LYS A 64 14.17 -6.30 0.05
CA LYS A 64 14.72 -5.96 1.37
C LYS A 64 13.65 -5.87 2.46
N THR A 65 12.39 -5.86 2.10
CA THR A 65 11.28 -5.83 3.06
C THR A 65 11.02 -7.24 3.56
N ASP A 66 11.06 -7.43 4.87
CA ASP A 66 10.85 -8.71 5.54
C ASP A 66 10.12 -8.47 6.86
N LEU A 67 8.82 -8.79 6.89
CA LEU A 67 7.97 -8.60 8.07
C LEU A 67 8.36 -9.53 9.22
N THR A 68 9.06 -10.64 8.93
CA THR A 68 9.49 -11.58 9.96
C THR A 68 10.57 -11.02 10.88
N GLN A 69 11.13 -9.86 10.57
CA GLN A 69 12.00 -9.10 11.48
C GLN A 69 11.23 -8.48 12.67
N PHE A 70 9.91 -8.34 12.56
CA PHE A 70 9.07 -7.66 13.55
C PHE A 70 8.05 -8.58 14.22
N MET A 71 7.68 -9.69 13.58
CA MET A 71 6.63 -10.58 14.05
C MET A 71 6.83 -12.02 13.52
N PRO A 72 6.22 -13.03 14.14
CA PRO A 72 6.20 -14.39 13.61
C PRO A 72 5.60 -14.43 12.19
N ARG A 73 6.10 -15.35 11.36
CA ARG A 73 5.64 -15.49 9.98
C ARG A 73 4.13 -15.71 9.86
N SER A 74 3.55 -16.54 10.73
CA SER A 74 2.10 -16.80 10.75
C SER A 74 1.28 -15.55 10.99
N GLU A 75 1.76 -14.68 11.89
CA GLU A 75 1.11 -13.39 12.17
C GLU A 75 1.21 -12.45 10.96
N ALA A 76 2.39 -12.35 10.32
CA ALA A 76 2.58 -11.56 9.11
C ALA A 76 1.66 -12.03 7.97
N GLU A 77 1.51 -13.34 7.79
CA GLU A 77 0.62 -13.91 6.78
C GLU A 77 -0.85 -13.60 7.08
N SER A 78 -1.29 -13.70 8.35
CA SER A 78 -2.65 -13.31 8.78
C SER A 78 -2.95 -11.83 8.51
N LEU A 79 -2.02 -10.93 8.85
CA LEU A 79 -2.18 -9.50 8.61
C LEU A 79 -2.23 -9.15 7.11
N ILE A 80 -1.51 -9.90 6.27
CA ILE A 80 -1.58 -9.76 4.82
C ILE A 80 -2.96 -10.17 4.31
N GLU A 81 -3.53 -11.28 4.80
CA GLU A 81 -4.87 -11.73 4.43
C GLU A 81 -5.95 -10.74 4.88
N GLU A 82 -5.84 -10.19 6.09
CA GLU A 82 -6.74 -9.12 6.57
C GLU A 82 -6.65 -7.86 5.70
N THR A 83 -5.43 -7.47 5.31
CA THR A 83 -5.20 -6.33 4.43
C THR A 83 -5.80 -6.56 3.05
N GLU A 84 -5.65 -7.77 2.50
CA GLU A 84 -6.29 -8.14 1.23
C GLU A 84 -7.83 -8.04 1.32
N ALA A 85 -8.41 -8.56 2.41
CA ALA A 85 -9.86 -8.49 2.63
C ALA A 85 -10.36 -7.04 2.74
N ILE A 86 -9.56 -6.13 3.30
CA ILE A 86 -9.88 -4.70 3.30
C ILE A 86 -9.85 -4.15 1.86
N PHE A 87 -8.83 -4.45 1.08
CA PHE A 87 -8.72 -4.00 -0.30
C PHE A 87 -9.87 -4.51 -1.17
N ASP A 88 -10.26 -5.77 -1.00
CA ASP A 88 -11.39 -6.37 -1.73
C ASP A 88 -12.71 -5.66 -1.46
N ARG A 89 -12.96 -5.17 -0.23
CA ARG A 89 -14.14 -4.35 0.12
C ARG A 89 -14.23 -3.06 -0.69
N PHE A 90 -13.09 -2.53 -1.15
CA PHE A 90 -13.02 -1.31 -1.96
C PHE A 90 -12.87 -1.60 -3.46
N GLY A 91 -13.21 -2.82 -3.88
CA GLY A 91 -13.23 -3.21 -5.28
C GLY A 91 -11.85 -3.53 -5.87
N MET A 92 -10.82 -3.66 -5.03
CA MET A 92 -9.49 -4.09 -5.48
C MET A 92 -9.46 -5.60 -5.74
N THR A 93 -10.50 -6.09 -6.41
CA THR A 93 -10.68 -7.50 -6.78
C THR A 93 -10.09 -7.76 -8.15
N ALA A 94 -9.24 -8.75 -8.25
CA ALA A 94 -8.68 -9.24 -9.50
C ALA A 94 -8.33 -10.74 -9.33
N PRO A 95 -8.20 -11.49 -10.43
CA PRO A 95 -7.71 -12.85 -10.34
C PRO A 95 -6.35 -12.92 -9.64
N VAL A 96 -6.22 -13.90 -8.74
CA VAL A 96 -4.96 -14.14 -8.03
C VAL A 96 -4.00 -14.89 -8.93
N PHE A 97 -2.75 -14.45 -9.00
CA PHE A 97 -1.65 -15.14 -9.66
C PHE A 97 -0.62 -15.63 -8.64
N PRO A 98 -0.02 -16.79 -8.89
CA PRO A 98 -0.44 -17.78 -9.90
C PRO A 98 -1.81 -18.38 -9.57
N SER A 99 -2.64 -18.59 -10.59
CA SER A 99 -3.98 -19.22 -10.44
C SER A 99 -3.85 -20.72 -10.16
N ASP A 100 -2.79 -21.35 -10.65
CA ASP A 100 -2.42 -22.74 -10.38
C ASP A 100 -1.07 -22.77 -9.67
N MET A 101 -1.12 -22.92 -8.35
CA MET A 101 0.08 -22.93 -7.50
C MET A 101 0.92 -24.19 -7.70
N GLU A 102 0.31 -25.34 -8.02
CA GLU A 102 1.06 -26.59 -8.23
C GLU A 102 1.86 -26.53 -9.54
N ASN A 103 1.24 -26.02 -10.61
CA ASN A 103 1.96 -25.75 -11.85
C ASN A 103 3.09 -24.73 -11.64
N ALA A 104 2.84 -23.65 -10.89
CA ALA A 104 3.86 -22.65 -10.57
C ALA A 104 5.06 -23.25 -9.81
N LYS A 105 4.80 -24.14 -8.84
CA LYS A 105 5.86 -24.89 -8.13
C LYS A 105 6.64 -25.80 -9.06
N SER A 106 5.96 -26.45 -10.02
CA SER A 106 6.60 -27.31 -11.02
C SER A 106 7.54 -26.48 -11.91
N ILE A 107 7.06 -25.34 -12.42
CA ILE A 107 7.86 -24.42 -13.23
C ILE A 107 9.09 -23.92 -12.44
N ARG A 108 8.91 -23.55 -11.17
CA ARG A 108 10.03 -23.13 -10.30
C ARG A 108 11.07 -24.24 -10.14
N LYS A 109 10.62 -25.49 -9.96
CA LYS A 109 11.52 -26.64 -9.83
C LYS A 109 12.32 -26.87 -11.11
N GLU A 110 11.67 -26.73 -12.27
CA GLU A 110 12.34 -26.87 -13.56
C GLU A 110 13.35 -25.73 -13.79
N ALA A 111 12.95 -24.48 -13.59
CA ALA A 111 13.82 -23.31 -13.69
C ALA A 111 15.09 -23.43 -12.84
N LYS A 112 14.96 -23.99 -11.62
CA LYS A 112 16.08 -24.21 -10.71
C LYS A 112 17.14 -25.15 -11.28
N LYS A 113 16.76 -26.16 -12.09
CA LYS A 113 17.72 -27.04 -12.78
C LYS A 113 18.60 -26.29 -13.77
N HIS A 114 18.12 -25.15 -14.27
CA HIS A 114 18.82 -24.27 -15.20
C HIS A 114 19.48 -23.06 -14.50
N GLY A 115 19.61 -23.10 -13.16
CA GLY A 115 20.24 -22.03 -12.38
C GLY A 115 19.38 -20.79 -12.21
N ILE A 116 18.07 -20.85 -12.53
CA ILE A 116 17.13 -19.73 -12.39
C ILE A 116 16.33 -19.94 -11.10
N ASP A 117 16.38 -18.95 -10.21
CA ASP A 117 15.60 -18.94 -8.98
C ASP A 117 14.34 -18.10 -9.16
N LEU A 118 13.17 -18.74 -9.13
CA LEU A 118 11.87 -18.09 -9.28
C LEU A 118 11.22 -17.90 -7.91
N LEU A 119 10.93 -16.64 -7.57
CA LEU A 119 10.13 -16.31 -6.40
C LEU A 119 8.64 -16.39 -6.76
N LEU A 120 7.93 -17.31 -6.11
CA LEU A 120 6.48 -17.41 -6.25
C LEU A 120 5.82 -16.40 -5.30
N ILE A 121 5.12 -15.43 -5.89
CA ILE A 121 4.42 -14.39 -5.14
C ILE A 121 2.93 -14.50 -5.48
N ARG A 122 2.11 -14.62 -4.44
CA ARG A 122 0.68 -14.46 -4.58
C ARG A 122 0.38 -12.99 -4.82
N GLN A 123 -0.23 -12.65 -5.96
CA GLN A 123 -0.48 -11.26 -6.34
C GLN A 123 -1.81 -11.08 -7.06
N LYS A 124 -2.36 -9.87 -6.99
CA LYS A 124 -3.44 -9.37 -7.85
C LYS A 124 -2.89 -8.24 -8.72
N HIS A 125 -3.35 -8.14 -9.96
CA HIS A 125 -2.99 -7.05 -10.87
C HIS A 125 -4.23 -6.26 -11.24
N LEU A 126 -4.40 -5.08 -10.65
CA LEU A 126 -5.57 -4.22 -10.82
C LEU A 126 -5.49 -3.32 -12.06
N GLY A 127 -4.27 -3.09 -12.56
CA GLY A 127 -4.00 -2.05 -13.54
C GLY A 127 -3.82 -0.66 -12.90
N SER A 128 -3.08 0.20 -13.58
CA SER A 128 -2.71 1.53 -13.05
C SER A 128 -3.89 2.52 -12.96
N ASP A 129 -4.91 2.32 -13.77
CA ASP A 129 -5.98 3.31 -13.92
C ASP A 129 -7.05 3.22 -12.82
N CYS A 130 -7.16 2.07 -12.14
CA CYS A 130 -8.18 1.82 -11.14
C CYS A 130 -7.80 2.29 -9.73
N LEU A 131 -6.50 2.24 -9.39
CA LEU A 131 -6.00 2.54 -8.05
C LEU A 131 -6.45 3.88 -7.46
N PRO A 132 -6.45 5.01 -8.23
CA PRO A 132 -6.90 6.28 -7.69
C PRO A 132 -8.33 6.26 -7.15
N ASN A 133 -9.25 5.60 -7.85
CA ASN A 133 -10.65 5.52 -7.44
C ASN A 133 -10.82 4.64 -6.18
N HIS A 134 -10.11 3.53 -6.10
CA HIS A 134 -10.16 2.65 -4.93
C HIS A 134 -9.62 3.34 -3.68
N ILE A 135 -8.48 4.02 -3.79
CA ILE A 135 -7.88 4.76 -2.66
C ILE A 135 -8.76 5.95 -2.25
N ASP A 136 -9.36 6.66 -3.20
CA ASP A 136 -10.29 7.75 -2.89
C ASP A 136 -11.51 7.24 -2.11
N GLY A 137 -12.11 6.10 -2.55
CA GLY A 137 -13.18 5.43 -1.83
C GLY A 137 -12.78 4.97 -0.43
N MET A 138 -11.57 4.47 -0.23
CA MET A 138 -11.05 4.16 1.11
C MET A 138 -10.95 5.41 1.99
N CYS A 139 -10.50 6.54 1.45
CA CYS A 139 -10.41 7.79 2.19
C CYS A 139 -11.80 8.31 2.60
N GLU A 140 -12.79 8.20 1.72
CA GLU A 140 -14.17 8.58 2.02
C GLU A 140 -14.77 7.69 3.13
N ALA A 141 -14.61 6.37 3.02
CA ALA A 141 -15.08 5.45 4.04
C ALA A 141 -14.39 5.63 5.41
N LEU A 142 -13.13 6.05 5.44
CA LEU A 142 -12.46 6.42 6.70
C LEU A 142 -13.06 7.68 7.31
N ARG A 143 -13.39 8.70 6.50
CA ARG A 143 -14.06 9.91 6.98
C ARG A 143 -15.45 9.62 7.54
N GLU A 144 -16.21 8.76 6.89
CA GLU A 144 -17.52 8.31 7.37
C GLU A 144 -17.45 7.63 8.75
N ARG A 145 -16.28 7.04 9.08
CA ARG A 145 -15.94 6.48 10.41
C ARG A 145 -15.38 7.50 11.39
N GLY A 146 -15.43 8.77 11.06
CA GLY A 146 -14.92 9.84 11.91
C GLY A 146 -13.41 10.06 11.89
N VAL A 147 -12.67 9.38 10.98
CA VAL A 147 -11.23 9.60 10.83
C VAL A 147 -10.97 10.97 10.20
N SER A 148 -10.19 11.79 10.87
CA SER A 148 -9.70 13.05 10.31
C SER A 148 -8.55 12.78 9.34
N ILE A 149 -8.60 13.34 8.14
CA ILE A 149 -7.51 13.26 7.16
C ILE A 149 -7.03 14.65 6.82
N ARG A 150 -5.80 14.96 7.26
CA ARG A 150 -5.12 16.24 7.05
C ARG A 150 -4.01 16.05 6.02
N THR A 151 -4.07 16.79 4.93
CA THR A 151 -3.11 16.67 3.83
C THR A 151 -2.39 18.00 3.59
N GLY A 152 -1.18 17.94 3.03
CA GLY A 152 -0.31 19.09 2.88
C GLY A 152 0.39 19.48 4.19
N GLU A 153 0.46 18.59 5.15
CA GLU A 153 1.05 18.81 6.47
C GLU A 153 2.23 17.89 6.71
N ASP A 154 3.38 18.48 7.03
CA ASP A 154 4.64 17.78 7.25
C ASP A 154 4.89 17.62 8.76
N VAL A 155 4.79 16.40 9.27
CA VAL A 155 5.14 16.08 10.66
C VAL A 155 6.64 16.01 10.78
N ARG A 156 7.24 16.98 11.49
CA ARG A 156 8.70 17.05 11.65
C ARG A 156 9.18 16.42 12.95
N HIS A 157 8.40 16.54 14.01
CA HIS A 157 8.77 16.09 15.33
C HIS A 157 7.55 15.52 16.04
N VAL A 158 7.77 14.47 16.83
CA VAL A 158 6.86 14.00 17.87
C VAL A 158 7.41 14.50 19.19
N ILE A 159 6.67 15.37 19.86
CA ILE A 159 7.06 15.91 21.17
C ILE A 159 6.59 14.93 22.24
N VAL A 160 7.51 14.47 23.06
CA VAL A 160 7.19 13.60 24.21
C VAL A 160 7.65 14.31 25.47
N GLU A 161 6.71 14.55 26.37
CA GLU A 161 6.96 15.14 27.70
C GLU A 161 6.39 14.20 28.76
N ASP A 162 7.20 13.86 29.75
CA ASP A 162 6.85 12.94 30.85
C ASP A 162 6.33 11.56 30.40
N GLY A 163 6.79 11.08 29.23
CA GLY A 163 6.37 9.80 28.62
C GLY A 163 5.07 9.88 27.83
N GLU A 164 4.46 11.03 27.69
CA GLU A 164 3.25 11.27 26.91
C GLU A 164 3.54 12.09 25.64
N VAL A 165 2.87 11.74 24.56
CA VAL A 165 2.90 12.52 23.31
C VAL A 165 2.03 13.78 23.48
N ARG A 166 2.64 14.94 23.12
CA ARG A 166 1.98 16.27 23.21
C ARG A 166 1.63 16.79 21.81
#